data_2a1a373667849623d3e4f2e00702202d
#
_entry.id   2a1a373667849623d3e4f2e00702202d
#
_cell.length_a   1.000
_cell.length_b   1.000
_cell.length_c   1.000
_cell.angle_alpha   90.00
_cell.angle_beta   90.00
_cell.angle_gamma   90.00
#
_symmetry.space_group_name_H-M   'P 1'
#
loop_
_entity.id
_entity.type
_entity.pdbx_description
1 polymer ?
#
loop_
_entity_poly.entity_id
_entity_poly.type
_entity_poly.pdbx_seq_one_letter_code
_entity_poly.pdbx_strand_id
1 'polypeptide(L)'
;MGTAFPTSWPTCSGVWPGKVRRNCRRWSAAPPLSLWRYPTDFFRNEIAYAIKGRAVTSREQYLSLERSGRGTPLQESAREAVWEVYQCYQALLRAQGLWDFEDFILETLKELESGPVEMPYVSAVVDEIQDLTEATMRFIRWLVPPGPNDLFLVGDGLQRIYPGGYALSKLGIDITGRGTLLRQNYRNTHEILRAAHHVVAGLAFDDMDDQASKAPDPEFSVRHGQVPVLRRFARPEDELCWAMEEITRLRASNGYQDRDCVLLYRWRKPYQDLIESFLPSRFPEVQIMELQRDAATYFGPGVKYSTFDSAKGLEFKVVFVLGVTDGLCVPKDDWNLQGEELEDYLARERRRLYVAMTRARDILYLIYSRGQPSRFLNSVPPQYLQRV
;
A
#
# COMPACT_ATOMS: atom_id res chain seq x y z
N MET A 1 9.73 -22.50 -29.68
CA MET A 1 10.06 -21.16 -30.26
C MET A 1 9.93 -20.18 -29.14
N GLY A 2 11.07 -19.68 -28.64
CA GLY A 2 11.08 -18.79 -27.46
C GLY A 2 10.69 -17.38 -27.86
N THR A 3 9.57 -16.90 -27.35
CA THR A 3 9.22 -15.48 -27.37
C THR A 3 9.86 -14.83 -26.15
N ALA A 4 10.94 -14.10 -26.36
CA ALA A 4 11.57 -13.29 -25.32
C ALA A 4 10.59 -12.19 -24.91
N PHE A 5 10.23 -12.17 -23.62
CA PHE A 5 9.49 -11.05 -23.03
C PHE A 5 10.39 -9.80 -23.05
N PRO A 6 9.86 -8.62 -23.41
CA PRO A 6 10.65 -7.38 -23.35
C PRO A 6 11.06 -7.09 -21.91
N THR A 7 12.35 -6.87 -21.70
CA THR A 7 12.95 -6.61 -20.38
C THR A 7 12.78 -5.17 -19.87
N SER A 8 12.01 -4.32 -20.57
CA SER A 8 11.68 -2.96 -20.15
C SER A 8 10.25 -2.61 -20.54
N TRP A 9 9.35 -2.64 -19.55
CA TRP A 9 8.00 -2.13 -19.70
C TRP A 9 8.03 -0.60 -19.60
N PRO A 10 7.43 0.14 -20.56
CA PRO A 10 7.23 1.57 -20.36
C PRO A 10 6.32 1.74 -19.12
N THR A 11 6.84 2.38 -18.09
CA THR A 11 6.04 2.74 -16.92
C THR A 11 4.89 3.63 -17.38
N CYS A 12 3.64 3.18 -17.18
CA CYS A 12 2.41 3.91 -17.51
C CYS A 12 2.25 5.24 -16.75
N SER A 13 3.28 5.69 -16.05
CA SER A 13 3.32 6.93 -15.26
C SER A 13 3.03 8.22 -16.05
N GLY A 14 3.04 8.15 -17.39
CA GLY A 14 2.78 9.29 -18.26
C GLY A 14 1.34 9.48 -18.77
N VAL A 15 0.44 8.49 -18.60
CA VAL A 15 -0.90 8.47 -19.25
C VAL A 15 -2.04 8.82 -18.28
N TRP A 16 -1.74 9.19 -17.06
CA TRP A 16 -2.74 9.42 -15.98
C TRP A 16 -3.66 10.64 -16.16
N PRO A 17 -4.78 10.70 -15.45
CA PRO A 17 -5.96 11.57 -15.67
C PRO A 17 -5.71 13.07 -15.92
N GLY A 18 -4.56 13.61 -15.57
CA GLY A 18 -4.22 15.00 -15.91
C GLY A 18 -4.08 15.26 -17.42
N LYS A 19 -3.65 14.24 -18.21
CA LYS A 19 -3.63 14.30 -19.69
C LYS A 19 -4.98 13.89 -20.28
N VAL A 20 -5.70 12.97 -19.64
CA VAL A 20 -7.07 12.59 -20.02
C VAL A 20 -7.98 13.81 -19.99
N ARG A 21 -7.88 14.66 -18.97
CA ARG A 21 -8.64 15.92 -18.88
C ARG A 21 -8.45 16.87 -20.07
N ARG A 22 -7.25 16.92 -20.67
CA ARG A 22 -6.94 17.87 -21.76
C ARG A 22 -7.24 17.35 -23.15
N ASN A 23 -7.26 16.01 -23.35
CA ASN A 23 -7.35 15.40 -24.67
C ASN A 23 -8.70 14.73 -24.96
N CYS A 24 -9.59 14.63 -23.99
CA CYS A 24 -10.91 14.04 -24.21
C CYS A 24 -11.85 15.05 -24.88
N ARG A 25 -11.81 15.12 -26.23
CA ARG A 25 -12.67 16.00 -27.06
C ARG A 25 -14.15 15.59 -27.04
N ARG A 26 -14.53 14.54 -26.33
CA ARG A 26 -15.91 14.03 -26.24
C ARG A 26 -16.69 14.46 -25.00
N TRP A 27 -16.19 15.41 -24.23
CA TRP A 27 -17.00 16.01 -23.21
C TRP A 27 -18.07 16.87 -23.87
N SER A 28 -19.23 16.28 -24.12
CA SER A 28 -20.41 17.03 -24.61
C SER A 28 -20.98 18.00 -23.55
N ALA A 29 -20.53 17.86 -22.30
CA ALA A 29 -20.73 18.81 -21.20
C ALA A 29 -19.46 18.85 -20.35
N ALA A 30 -19.13 20.00 -19.75
CA ALA A 30 -18.07 20.08 -18.75
C ALA A 30 -18.34 19.05 -17.64
N PRO A 31 -17.30 18.32 -17.14
CA PRO A 31 -17.52 17.40 -16.04
C PRO A 31 -18.19 18.14 -14.90
N PRO A 32 -19.12 17.48 -14.17
CA PRO A 32 -19.78 18.14 -13.05
C PRO A 32 -18.74 18.75 -12.15
N LEU A 33 -18.90 20.01 -11.75
CA LEU A 33 -17.97 20.74 -10.87
C LEU A 33 -17.63 19.95 -9.60
N SER A 34 -18.53 19.05 -9.18
CA SER A 34 -18.34 18.12 -8.07
C SER A 34 -17.15 17.17 -8.23
N LEU A 35 -16.73 16.82 -9.47
CA LEU A 35 -15.57 15.95 -9.70
C LEU A 35 -14.22 16.67 -9.58
N TRP A 36 -14.19 17.98 -9.74
CA TRP A 36 -12.94 18.74 -9.64
C TRP A 36 -12.34 18.71 -8.23
N ARG A 37 -13.13 18.38 -7.22
CA ARG A 37 -12.70 18.22 -5.83
C ARG A 37 -11.86 16.96 -5.59
N TYR A 38 -11.96 15.93 -6.45
CA TYR A 38 -11.24 14.68 -6.24
C TYR A 38 -9.83 14.73 -6.84
N PRO A 39 -8.81 14.29 -6.07
CA PRO A 39 -7.44 14.20 -6.56
C PRO A 39 -7.31 13.13 -7.65
N THR A 40 -6.24 13.20 -8.44
CA THR A 40 -5.95 12.22 -9.49
C THR A 40 -5.91 10.78 -8.97
N ASP A 41 -5.37 10.60 -7.75
CA ASP A 41 -5.28 9.29 -7.09
C ASP A 41 -6.65 8.68 -6.77
N PHE A 42 -7.66 9.50 -6.56
CA PHE A 42 -9.03 9.01 -6.41
C PHE A 42 -9.49 8.26 -7.68
N PHE A 43 -9.34 8.88 -8.86
CA PHE A 43 -9.74 8.25 -10.13
C PHE A 43 -8.90 6.99 -10.42
N ARG A 44 -7.59 7.05 -10.16
CA ARG A 44 -6.74 5.88 -10.29
C ARG A 44 -7.25 4.71 -9.46
N ASN A 45 -7.48 4.96 -8.20
CA ASN A 45 -7.95 3.93 -7.27
C ASN A 45 -9.36 3.45 -7.61
N GLU A 46 -10.23 4.34 -8.09
CA GLU A 46 -11.59 3.95 -8.49
C GLU A 46 -11.55 3.06 -9.75
N ILE A 47 -10.75 3.39 -10.73
CA ILE A 47 -10.57 2.58 -11.95
C ILE A 47 -9.92 1.24 -11.62
N ALA A 48 -8.78 1.24 -10.91
CA ALA A 48 -8.02 0.03 -10.65
C ALA A 48 -8.74 -0.93 -9.69
N TYR A 49 -9.32 -0.43 -8.60
CA TYR A 49 -9.84 -1.30 -7.55
C TYR A 49 -11.38 -1.45 -7.54
N ALA A 50 -12.15 -0.46 -8.00
CA ALA A 50 -13.60 -0.57 -8.00
C ALA A 50 -14.15 -1.03 -9.36
N ILE A 51 -13.62 -0.53 -10.46
CA ILE A 51 -14.10 -0.91 -11.80
C ILE A 51 -13.38 -2.18 -12.26
N LYS A 52 -12.10 -2.08 -12.57
CA LYS A 52 -11.33 -3.20 -13.12
C LYS A 52 -11.10 -4.31 -12.08
N GLY A 53 -10.72 -3.94 -10.87
CA GLY A 53 -10.43 -4.89 -9.80
C GLY A 53 -11.63 -5.73 -9.35
N ARG A 54 -12.86 -5.32 -9.70
CA ARG A 54 -14.08 -6.12 -9.50
C ARG A 54 -14.66 -6.67 -10.81
N ALA A 55 -13.90 -6.61 -11.89
CA ALA A 55 -14.31 -7.07 -13.21
C ALA A 55 -15.65 -6.46 -13.67
N VAL A 56 -15.87 -5.17 -13.39
CA VAL A 56 -17.06 -4.45 -13.84
C VAL A 56 -16.95 -4.16 -15.33
N THR A 57 -17.89 -4.67 -16.11
CA THR A 57 -17.87 -4.59 -17.58
C THR A 57 -18.87 -3.60 -18.16
N SER A 58 -19.90 -3.19 -17.38
CA SER A 58 -20.92 -2.26 -17.85
C SER A 58 -21.11 -1.08 -16.90
N ARG A 59 -21.70 0.01 -17.46
CA ARG A 59 -22.07 1.20 -16.69
C ARG A 59 -23.10 0.87 -15.60
N GLU A 60 -24.09 0.05 -15.92
CA GLU A 60 -25.17 -0.36 -15.01
C GLU A 60 -24.60 -1.13 -13.82
N GLN A 61 -23.66 -2.04 -14.06
CA GLN A 61 -22.95 -2.76 -12.99
C GLN A 61 -22.18 -1.79 -12.09
N TYR A 62 -21.50 -0.80 -12.67
CA TYR A 62 -20.76 0.19 -11.87
C TYR A 62 -21.70 1.08 -11.04
N LEU A 63 -22.81 1.53 -11.62
CA LEU A 63 -23.77 2.38 -10.91
C LEU A 63 -24.45 1.64 -9.73
N SER A 64 -24.72 0.34 -9.89
CA SER A 64 -25.31 -0.51 -8.84
C SER A 64 -24.28 -1.12 -7.88
N LEU A 65 -22.98 -0.91 -8.13
CA LEU A 65 -21.92 -1.54 -7.33
C LEU A 65 -22.00 -1.14 -5.86
N GLU A 66 -22.07 -2.14 -4.99
CA GLU A 66 -21.90 -1.94 -3.55
C GLU A 66 -20.45 -1.55 -3.25
N ARG A 67 -20.27 -0.40 -2.65
CA ARG A 67 -18.93 0.18 -2.41
C ARG A 67 -18.41 -0.17 -1.01
N SER A 68 -18.51 -1.42 -0.61
CA SER A 68 -17.97 -1.89 0.66
C SER A 68 -16.47 -1.59 0.76
N GLY A 69 -16.03 -1.03 1.87
CA GLY A 69 -14.63 -0.64 2.11
C GLY A 69 -14.15 0.61 1.36
N ARG A 70 -15.06 1.40 0.78
CA ARG A 70 -14.74 2.64 0.07
C ARG A 70 -15.35 3.91 0.66
N GLY A 71 -16.06 3.81 1.76
CA GLY A 71 -16.53 4.93 2.61
C GLY A 71 -17.21 6.12 1.93
N THR A 72 -17.17 6.22 0.61
CA THR A 72 -17.78 7.34 -0.12
C THR A 72 -19.02 6.87 -0.83
N PRO A 73 -20.22 7.24 -0.39
CA PRO A 73 -21.37 7.17 -1.26
C PRO A 73 -21.22 8.20 -2.38
N LEU A 74 -20.64 7.79 -3.49
CA LEU A 74 -20.73 8.61 -4.69
C LEU A 74 -22.19 8.65 -5.12
N GLN A 75 -22.74 9.87 -5.22
CA GLN A 75 -24.04 10.08 -5.85
C GLN A 75 -24.02 9.55 -7.28
N GLU A 76 -25.16 9.13 -7.79
CA GLU A 76 -25.27 8.54 -9.13
C GLU A 76 -24.61 9.39 -10.22
N SER A 77 -24.86 10.71 -10.21
CA SER A 77 -24.26 11.65 -11.17
C SER A 77 -22.72 11.69 -11.09
N ALA A 78 -22.16 11.49 -9.91
CA ALA A 78 -20.68 11.42 -9.73
C ALA A 78 -20.15 10.07 -10.24
N ARG A 79 -20.88 8.97 -10.03
CA ARG A 79 -20.54 7.65 -10.60
C ARG A 79 -20.57 7.68 -12.12
N GLU A 80 -21.61 8.29 -12.71
CA GLU A 80 -21.68 8.48 -14.17
C GLU A 80 -20.45 9.18 -14.72
N ALA A 81 -20.06 10.29 -14.10
CA ALA A 81 -18.91 11.03 -14.54
C ALA A 81 -17.57 10.28 -14.32
N VAL A 82 -17.44 9.47 -13.29
CA VAL A 82 -16.28 8.56 -13.11
C VAL A 82 -16.26 7.51 -14.23
N TRP A 83 -17.42 6.96 -14.59
CA TRP A 83 -17.51 6.00 -15.69
C TRP A 83 -17.06 6.61 -17.04
N GLU A 84 -17.45 7.85 -17.33
CA GLU A 84 -16.96 8.57 -18.51
C GLU A 84 -15.43 8.76 -18.47
N VAL A 85 -14.86 9.11 -17.31
CA VAL A 85 -13.40 9.19 -17.15
C VAL A 85 -12.75 7.84 -17.43
N TYR A 86 -13.33 6.74 -16.95
CA TYR A 86 -12.85 5.39 -17.23
C TYR A 86 -12.90 5.06 -18.72
N GLN A 87 -14.01 5.36 -19.40
CA GLN A 87 -14.11 5.14 -20.86
C GLN A 87 -13.06 5.93 -21.64
N CYS A 88 -12.83 7.19 -21.27
CA CYS A 88 -11.77 8.00 -21.87
C CYS A 88 -10.38 7.42 -21.62
N TYR A 89 -10.12 6.93 -20.40
CA TYR A 89 -8.87 6.27 -20.05
C TYR A 89 -8.64 5.02 -20.90
N GLN A 90 -9.64 4.14 -21.02
CA GLN A 90 -9.57 2.95 -21.87
C GLN A 90 -9.36 3.28 -23.35
N ALA A 91 -10.03 4.32 -23.87
CA ALA A 91 -9.84 4.76 -25.24
C ALA A 91 -8.41 5.26 -25.51
N LEU A 92 -7.80 5.94 -24.54
CA LEU A 92 -6.41 6.39 -24.63
C LEU A 92 -5.42 5.22 -24.61
N LEU A 93 -5.61 4.24 -23.72
CA LEU A 93 -4.78 3.03 -23.70
C LEU A 93 -4.83 2.31 -25.05
N ARG A 94 -6.03 2.04 -25.56
CA ARG A 94 -6.23 1.39 -26.86
C ARG A 94 -5.60 2.16 -28.02
N ALA A 95 -5.73 3.50 -28.04
CA ALA A 95 -5.15 4.34 -29.09
C ALA A 95 -3.61 4.32 -29.09
N GLN A 96 -2.99 3.97 -27.97
CA GLN A 96 -1.54 3.87 -27.80
C GLN A 96 -1.04 2.42 -27.85
N GLY A 97 -1.93 1.43 -27.99
CA GLY A 97 -1.57 0.01 -27.92
C GLY A 97 -1.05 -0.41 -26.55
N LEU A 98 -1.52 0.24 -25.48
CA LEU A 98 -1.10 -0.01 -24.11
C LEU A 98 -2.18 -0.75 -23.32
N TRP A 99 -1.74 -1.57 -22.38
CA TRP A 99 -2.55 -2.22 -21.38
C TRP A 99 -2.00 -1.87 -20.00
N ASP A 100 -2.87 -1.73 -19.00
CA ASP A 100 -2.45 -1.73 -17.61
C ASP A 100 -2.52 -3.16 -17.02
N PHE A 101 -2.08 -3.30 -15.77
CA PHE A 101 -2.00 -4.64 -15.14
C PHE A 101 -3.38 -5.29 -14.99
N GLU A 102 -4.40 -4.50 -14.68
CA GLU A 102 -5.76 -5.00 -14.53
C GLU A 102 -6.35 -5.45 -15.88
N ASP A 103 -5.97 -4.82 -17.00
CA ASP A 103 -6.40 -5.24 -18.33
C ASP A 103 -5.94 -6.66 -18.66
N PHE A 104 -4.71 -7.06 -18.25
CA PHE A 104 -4.23 -8.42 -18.46
C PHE A 104 -5.10 -9.45 -17.73
N ILE A 105 -5.47 -9.17 -16.48
CA ILE A 105 -6.33 -10.04 -15.70
C ILE A 105 -7.72 -10.14 -16.33
N LEU A 106 -8.31 -9.00 -16.72
CA LEU A 106 -9.66 -8.95 -17.27
C LEU A 106 -9.76 -9.66 -18.64
N GLU A 107 -8.81 -9.43 -19.54
CA GLU A 107 -8.80 -10.12 -20.84
C GLU A 107 -8.54 -11.61 -20.66
N THR A 108 -7.66 -12.02 -19.73
CA THR A 108 -7.44 -13.44 -19.45
C THR A 108 -8.71 -14.10 -18.90
N LEU A 109 -9.41 -13.45 -17.94
CA LEU A 109 -10.68 -13.97 -17.44
C LEU A 109 -11.70 -14.15 -18.56
N LYS A 110 -11.82 -13.20 -19.45
CA LYS A 110 -12.73 -13.25 -20.59
C LYS A 110 -12.40 -14.40 -21.54
N GLU A 111 -11.11 -14.65 -21.82
CA GLU A 111 -10.68 -15.81 -22.61
C GLU A 111 -11.00 -17.14 -21.90
N LEU A 112 -10.76 -17.22 -20.61
CA LEU A 112 -11.07 -18.41 -19.79
C LEU A 112 -12.58 -18.71 -19.76
N GLU A 113 -13.42 -17.68 -19.75
CA GLU A 113 -14.89 -17.82 -19.78
C GLU A 113 -15.42 -18.20 -21.18
N SER A 114 -14.64 -17.98 -22.24
CA SER A 114 -15.07 -18.21 -23.63
C SER A 114 -15.04 -19.67 -24.08
N GLY A 115 -14.35 -20.55 -23.35
CA GLY A 115 -14.25 -21.97 -23.71
C GLY A 115 -13.50 -22.82 -22.69
N PRO A 116 -13.54 -24.15 -22.81
CA PRO A 116 -12.84 -25.05 -21.93
C PRO A 116 -11.32 -24.91 -22.10
N VAL A 117 -10.64 -24.50 -21.04
CA VAL A 117 -9.19 -24.45 -20.96
C VAL A 117 -8.74 -25.51 -19.97
N GLU A 118 -7.82 -26.37 -20.40
CA GLU A 118 -7.22 -27.36 -19.48
C GLU A 118 -6.27 -26.64 -18.51
N MET A 119 -6.55 -26.74 -17.21
CA MET A 119 -5.77 -26.09 -16.20
C MET A 119 -4.60 -26.97 -15.76
N PRO A 120 -3.36 -26.46 -15.83
CA PRO A 120 -2.17 -27.26 -15.56
C PRO A 120 -1.88 -27.45 -14.06
N TYR A 121 -2.63 -26.74 -13.18
CA TYR A 121 -2.33 -26.70 -11.76
C TYR A 121 -3.33 -27.53 -10.95
N VAL A 122 -2.84 -28.24 -9.94
CA VAL A 122 -3.66 -29.03 -9.01
C VAL A 122 -3.91 -28.29 -7.70
N SER A 123 -3.06 -27.30 -7.38
CA SER A 123 -3.19 -26.44 -6.20
C SER A 123 -2.46 -25.12 -6.40
N ALA A 124 -2.85 -24.10 -5.63
CA ALA A 124 -2.16 -22.82 -5.58
C ALA A 124 -1.91 -22.37 -4.14
N VAL A 125 -0.72 -21.84 -3.90
CA VAL A 125 -0.36 -21.14 -2.66
C VAL A 125 -0.30 -19.66 -2.97
N VAL A 126 -1.10 -18.86 -2.26
CA VAL A 126 -1.26 -17.43 -2.50
C VAL A 126 -0.92 -16.68 -1.23
N ASP A 127 0.11 -15.85 -1.30
CA ASP A 127 0.52 -14.97 -0.21
C ASP A 127 0.01 -13.54 -0.44
N GLU A 128 -0.09 -12.75 0.63
CA GLU A 128 -0.52 -11.34 0.62
C GLU A 128 -1.92 -11.15 -0.03
N ILE A 129 -2.86 -12.07 0.21
CA ILE A 129 -4.19 -12.02 -0.43
C ILE A 129 -4.95 -10.72 -0.21
N GLN A 130 -4.67 -9.98 0.88
CA GLN A 130 -5.27 -8.68 1.17
C GLN A 130 -4.90 -7.58 0.15
N ASP A 131 -3.87 -7.80 -0.67
CA ASP A 131 -3.44 -6.86 -1.72
C ASP A 131 -4.03 -7.19 -3.09
N LEU A 132 -4.59 -8.36 -3.25
CA LEU A 132 -5.17 -8.79 -4.51
C LEU A 132 -6.55 -8.17 -4.72
N THR A 133 -6.89 -7.98 -5.98
CA THR A 133 -8.24 -7.56 -6.37
C THR A 133 -9.17 -8.77 -6.49
N GLU A 134 -10.48 -8.53 -6.46
CA GLU A 134 -11.48 -9.58 -6.71
C GLU A 134 -11.26 -10.27 -8.06
N ALA A 135 -10.97 -9.49 -9.11
CA ALA A 135 -10.67 -10.03 -10.43
C ALA A 135 -9.44 -10.95 -10.41
N THR A 136 -8.38 -10.57 -9.69
CA THR A 136 -7.19 -11.41 -9.54
C THR A 136 -7.49 -12.70 -8.80
N MET A 137 -8.31 -12.66 -7.73
CA MET A 137 -8.71 -13.88 -7.02
C MET A 137 -9.62 -14.78 -7.87
N ARG A 138 -10.52 -14.22 -8.68
CA ARG A 138 -11.28 -14.98 -9.68
C ARG A 138 -10.35 -15.68 -10.66
N PHE A 139 -9.35 -14.97 -11.17
CA PHE A 139 -8.34 -15.55 -12.06
C PHE A 139 -7.59 -16.71 -11.40
N ILE A 140 -7.12 -16.54 -10.16
CA ILE A 140 -6.46 -17.60 -9.40
C ILE A 140 -7.39 -18.79 -9.20
N ARG A 141 -8.67 -18.54 -8.89
CA ARG A 141 -9.67 -19.60 -8.74
C ARG A 141 -9.87 -20.40 -10.05
N TRP A 142 -9.76 -19.77 -11.21
CA TRP A 142 -9.81 -20.42 -12.51
C TRP A 142 -8.59 -21.29 -12.80
N LEU A 143 -7.41 -20.94 -12.31
CA LEU A 143 -6.19 -21.70 -12.54
C LEU A 143 -6.17 -23.09 -11.90
N VAL A 144 -6.99 -23.32 -10.89
CA VAL A 144 -7.00 -24.55 -10.10
C VAL A 144 -8.41 -25.10 -10.05
N PRO A 145 -8.65 -26.33 -10.51
CA PRO A 145 -9.96 -26.98 -10.39
C PRO A 145 -10.41 -27.08 -8.91
N PRO A 146 -11.69 -26.85 -8.60
CA PRO A 146 -12.19 -27.00 -7.24
C PRO A 146 -11.95 -28.40 -6.70
N GLY A 147 -11.32 -28.48 -5.54
CA GLY A 147 -11.00 -29.75 -4.88
C GLY A 147 -10.60 -29.58 -3.41
N PRO A 148 -10.40 -30.69 -2.69
CA PRO A 148 -9.91 -30.60 -1.31
C PRO A 148 -8.50 -30.02 -1.25
N ASN A 149 -8.30 -28.96 -0.45
CA ASN A 149 -6.99 -28.31 -0.26
C ASN A 149 -6.33 -27.80 -1.56
N ASP A 150 -7.14 -27.35 -2.48
CA ASP A 150 -6.73 -26.81 -3.77
C ASP A 150 -6.11 -25.40 -3.66
N LEU A 151 -6.55 -24.59 -2.67
CA LEU A 151 -6.01 -23.27 -2.39
C LEU A 151 -5.46 -23.19 -0.96
N PHE A 152 -4.24 -22.68 -0.82
CA PHE A 152 -3.66 -22.29 0.45
C PHE A 152 -3.45 -20.76 0.43
N LEU A 153 -4.23 -20.04 1.25
CA LEU A 153 -4.29 -18.58 1.24
C LEU A 153 -3.64 -18.02 2.50
N VAL A 154 -2.75 -17.05 2.34
CA VAL A 154 -2.07 -16.36 3.44
C VAL A 154 -2.27 -14.86 3.30
N GLY A 155 -2.58 -14.16 4.39
CA GLY A 155 -2.76 -12.71 4.37
C GLY A 155 -2.80 -12.09 5.76
N ASP A 156 -2.69 -10.78 5.79
CA ASP A 156 -2.79 -9.95 7.00
C ASP A 156 -3.69 -8.73 6.73
N GLY A 157 -4.91 -8.75 7.25
CA GLY A 157 -5.88 -7.66 7.07
C GLY A 157 -5.43 -6.32 7.67
N LEU A 158 -4.50 -6.31 8.65
CA LEU A 158 -3.91 -5.08 9.18
C LEU A 158 -2.95 -4.43 8.18
N GLN A 159 -2.35 -5.19 7.29
CA GLN A 159 -1.44 -4.69 6.25
C GLN A 159 -2.17 -4.29 4.96
N ARG A 160 -3.50 -4.26 4.95
CA ARG A 160 -4.28 -3.82 3.81
C ARG A 160 -4.24 -2.30 3.66
N ILE A 161 -3.39 -1.81 2.78
CA ILE A 161 -3.19 -0.39 2.51
C ILE A 161 -3.86 0.07 1.22
N TYR A 162 -4.27 -0.86 0.35
CA TYR A 162 -4.95 -0.55 -0.90
C TYR A 162 -6.48 -0.52 -0.72
N PRO A 163 -7.18 0.36 -1.46
CA PRO A 163 -8.63 0.42 -1.41
C PRO A 163 -9.24 -0.80 -2.12
N GLY A 164 -10.42 -1.18 -1.70
CA GLY A 164 -11.14 -2.34 -2.22
C GLY A 164 -11.28 -3.41 -1.13
N GLY A 165 -12.07 -4.40 -1.38
CA GLY A 165 -12.34 -5.55 -0.54
C GLY A 165 -13.25 -6.48 -1.28
N TYR A 166 -13.08 -7.75 -1.03
CA TYR A 166 -13.95 -8.80 -1.54
C TYR A 166 -14.07 -9.86 -0.46
N ALA A 167 -15.18 -10.59 -0.49
CA ALA A 167 -15.35 -11.76 0.35
C ALA A 167 -14.99 -13.00 -0.45
N LEU A 168 -14.22 -13.90 0.14
CA LEU A 168 -13.85 -15.18 -0.49
C LEU A 168 -15.08 -16.04 -0.78
N SER A 169 -16.10 -15.99 0.11
CA SER A 169 -17.39 -16.66 -0.06
C SER A 169 -18.09 -16.29 -1.37
N LYS A 170 -18.05 -15.01 -1.77
CA LYS A 170 -18.62 -14.52 -3.05
C LYS A 170 -17.91 -15.07 -4.28
N LEU A 171 -16.69 -15.57 -4.11
CA LEU A 171 -15.88 -16.20 -5.16
C LEU A 171 -15.99 -17.74 -5.16
N GLY A 172 -16.90 -18.30 -4.35
CA GLY A 172 -17.03 -19.75 -4.21
C GLY A 172 -15.90 -20.40 -3.44
N ILE A 173 -15.11 -19.62 -2.69
CA ILE A 173 -14.02 -20.09 -1.84
C ILE A 173 -14.51 -20.13 -0.40
N ASP A 174 -14.84 -21.34 0.08
CA ASP A 174 -15.31 -21.55 1.46
C ASP A 174 -14.10 -21.82 2.37
N ILE A 175 -13.86 -20.89 3.30
CA ILE A 175 -12.82 -20.98 4.33
C ILE A 175 -13.38 -21.30 5.72
N THR A 176 -14.68 -21.58 5.84
CA THR A 176 -15.34 -21.83 7.11
C THR A 176 -14.69 -23.00 7.86
N GLY A 177 -14.23 -22.73 9.09
CA GLY A 177 -13.54 -23.73 9.92
C GLY A 177 -12.12 -24.12 9.44
N ARG A 178 -11.58 -23.47 8.41
CA ARG A 178 -10.24 -23.73 7.85
C ARG A 178 -9.24 -22.63 8.15
N GLY A 179 -9.69 -21.52 8.73
CA GLY A 179 -8.82 -20.41 9.09
C GLY A 179 -7.94 -20.75 10.30
N THR A 180 -6.65 -20.43 10.21
CA THR A 180 -5.70 -20.51 11.32
C THR A 180 -5.04 -19.15 11.50
N LEU A 181 -5.11 -18.60 12.71
CA LEU A 181 -4.48 -17.33 13.05
C LEU A 181 -3.08 -17.59 13.62
N LEU A 182 -2.06 -17.06 12.94
CA LEU A 182 -0.69 -17.06 13.45
C LEU A 182 -0.50 -15.87 14.41
N ARG A 183 -0.42 -16.14 15.71
CA ARG A 183 -0.36 -15.09 16.74
C ARG A 183 1.05 -14.71 17.16
N GLN A 184 2.03 -15.57 16.90
CA GLN A 184 3.41 -15.37 17.30
C GLN A 184 4.20 -14.63 16.23
N ASN A 185 4.80 -13.51 16.61
CA ASN A 185 5.66 -12.72 15.73
C ASN A 185 7.14 -13.04 16.01
N TYR A 186 7.88 -13.41 14.97
CA TYR A 186 9.30 -13.73 15.03
C TYR A 186 10.19 -12.64 14.41
N ARG A 187 9.59 -11.66 13.73
CA ARG A 187 10.29 -10.61 12.98
C ARG A 187 10.66 -9.44 13.89
N ASN A 188 9.66 -8.78 14.43
CA ASN A 188 9.84 -7.56 15.20
C ASN A 188 10.20 -7.86 16.66
N THR A 189 10.81 -6.90 17.35
CA THR A 189 10.86 -6.94 18.83
C THR A 189 9.48 -6.68 19.42
N HIS A 190 9.26 -7.12 20.65
CA HIS A 190 8.01 -6.90 21.39
C HIS A 190 7.64 -5.41 21.46
N GLU A 191 8.63 -4.56 21.73
CA GLU A 191 8.46 -3.12 21.89
C GLU A 191 8.01 -2.46 20.57
N ILE A 192 8.61 -2.84 19.43
CA ILE A 192 8.21 -2.34 18.11
C ILE A 192 6.80 -2.82 17.77
N LEU A 193 6.53 -4.11 17.96
CA LEU A 193 5.23 -4.69 17.64
C LEU A 193 4.11 -4.05 18.46
N ARG A 194 4.30 -3.85 19.76
CA ARG A 194 3.34 -3.19 20.66
C ARG A 194 3.10 -1.74 20.24
N ALA A 195 4.16 -0.98 19.98
CA ALA A 195 4.02 0.39 19.50
C ALA A 195 3.21 0.46 18.19
N ALA A 196 3.53 -0.39 17.23
CA ALA A 196 2.84 -0.44 15.94
C ALA A 196 1.37 -0.88 16.08
N HIS A 197 1.09 -1.88 16.92
CA HIS A 197 -0.28 -2.36 17.14
C HIS A 197 -1.18 -1.28 17.76
N HIS A 198 -0.66 -0.47 18.69
CA HIS A 198 -1.43 0.66 19.24
C HIS A 198 -1.83 1.69 18.17
N VAL A 199 -1.07 1.84 17.10
CA VAL A 199 -1.42 2.73 15.97
C VAL A 199 -2.68 2.25 15.26
N VAL A 200 -2.88 0.94 15.11
CA VAL A 200 -4.03 0.36 14.41
C VAL A 200 -5.12 -0.15 15.35
N ALA A 201 -4.95 -0.01 16.64
CA ALA A 201 -5.93 -0.44 17.64
C ALA A 201 -7.30 0.21 17.37
N GLY A 202 -8.34 -0.62 17.37
CA GLY A 202 -9.73 -0.20 17.12
C GLY A 202 -10.10 -0.03 15.64
N LEU A 203 -9.18 -0.26 14.69
CA LEU A 203 -9.57 -0.38 13.30
C LEU A 203 -10.29 -1.72 13.06
N ALA A 204 -11.28 -1.69 12.17
CA ALA A 204 -11.91 -2.90 11.71
C ALA A 204 -10.87 -3.80 11.03
N PHE A 205 -10.87 -5.06 11.41
CA PHE A 205 -10.06 -6.11 10.78
C PHE A 205 -10.93 -6.81 9.74
N ASP A 206 -10.43 -6.84 8.51
CA ASP A 206 -11.07 -7.56 7.43
C ASP A 206 -10.39 -8.93 7.29
N ASP A 207 -11.06 -9.97 7.75
CA ASP A 207 -10.60 -11.36 7.63
C ASP A 207 -10.99 -12.02 6.30
N MET A 208 -11.57 -11.24 5.37
CA MET A 208 -12.08 -11.67 4.06
C MET A 208 -13.22 -12.70 4.10
N ASP A 209 -13.85 -12.89 5.27
CA ASP A 209 -14.96 -13.84 5.48
C ASP A 209 -16.28 -13.11 5.78
N ASP A 210 -16.48 -11.90 5.29
CA ASP A 210 -17.66 -11.04 5.51
C ASP A 210 -17.96 -10.73 7.00
N GLN A 211 -17.11 -11.13 7.94
CA GLN A 211 -17.27 -10.84 9.36
C GLN A 211 -16.23 -9.81 9.79
N ALA A 212 -16.70 -8.59 10.06
CA ALA A 212 -15.84 -7.58 10.68
C ALA A 212 -15.44 -8.03 12.09
N SER A 213 -14.27 -8.57 12.24
CA SER A 213 -13.68 -8.93 13.52
C SER A 213 -12.78 -7.81 14.06
N LYS A 214 -12.53 -7.81 15.37
CA LYS A 214 -11.47 -6.96 15.93
C LYS A 214 -10.13 -7.58 15.60
N ALA A 215 -9.17 -6.72 15.20
CA ALA A 215 -7.79 -7.15 15.02
C ALA A 215 -7.33 -7.93 16.26
N PRO A 216 -6.85 -9.17 16.08
CA PRO A 216 -6.37 -9.97 17.20
C PRO A 216 -5.19 -9.27 17.86
N ASP A 217 -5.17 -9.25 19.19
CA ASP A 217 -4.01 -8.75 19.92
C ASP A 217 -2.83 -9.70 19.63
N PRO A 218 -1.69 -9.19 19.12
CA PRO A 218 -0.52 -10.04 18.89
C PRO A 218 -0.04 -10.57 20.23
N GLU A 219 -0.16 -11.87 20.44
CA GLU A 219 0.07 -12.47 21.76
C GLU A 219 1.52 -12.30 22.19
N PHE A 220 2.47 -12.54 21.31
CA PHE A 220 3.89 -12.44 21.69
C PHE A 220 4.83 -12.22 20.51
N SER A 221 5.85 -11.38 20.72
CA SER A 221 7.12 -11.51 20.03
C SER A 221 8.11 -12.19 21.01
N VAL A 222 8.84 -13.17 20.51
CA VAL A 222 9.90 -13.84 21.28
C VAL A 222 11.15 -12.97 21.43
N ARG A 223 11.20 -11.85 20.70
CA ARG A 223 12.36 -10.95 20.66
C ARG A 223 12.07 -9.69 21.46
N HIS A 224 13.04 -9.28 22.27
CA HIS A 224 13.03 -8.01 22.98
C HIS A 224 14.13 -7.09 22.45
N GLY A 225 13.91 -5.78 22.54
CA GLY A 225 14.85 -4.80 22.04
C GLY A 225 14.60 -3.40 22.60
N GLN A 226 15.15 -2.42 21.92
CA GLN A 226 14.98 -1.02 22.29
C GLN A 226 13.53 -0.57 22.06
N VAL A 227 13.00 0.22 23.00
CA VAL A 227 11.72 0.92 22.82
C VAL A 227 11.86 1.90 21.65
N PRO A 228 10.90 1.92 20.70
CA PRO A 228 10.88 2.90 19.62
C PRO A 228 11.01 4.34 20.11
N VAL A 229 11.78 5.15 19.39
CA VAL A 229 12.06 6.53 19.75
C VAL A 229 11.31 7.46 18.81
N LEU A 230 10.53 8.39 19.35
CA LEU A 230 9.96 9.53 18.63
C LEU A 230 10.80 10.77 18.90
N ARG A 231 11.38 11.33 17.85
CA ARG A 231 12.28 12.48 17.97
C ARG A 231 11.86 13.66 17.12
N ARG A 232 11.96 14.87 17.71
CA ARG A 232 11.61 16.12 17.05
C ARG A 232 12.85 16.86 16.54
N PHE A 233 12.71 17.47 15.36
CA PHE A 233 13.71 18.36 14.76
C PHE A 233 13.09 19.67 14.30
N ALA A 234 13.93 20.65 13.94
CA ALA A 234 13.46 21.94 13.42
C ALA A 234 13.07 21.82 11.94
N ARG A 235 13.84 21.07 11.14
CA ARG A 235 13.69 20.98 9.69
C ARG A 235 13.90 19.53 9.20
N PRO A 236 13.36 19.17 8.01
CA PRO A 236 13.58 17.85 7.41
C PRO A 236 15.06 17.53 7.17
N GLU A 237 15.89 18.54 6.87
CA GLU A 237 17.33 18.34 6.69
C GLU A 237 18.01 17.88 7.99
N ASP A 238 17.55 18.41 9.14
CA ASP A 238 18.07 18.02 10.44
C ASP A 238 17.66 16.58 10.81
N GLU A 239 16.46 16.13 10.39
CA GLU A 239 16.03 14.72 10.49
C GLU A 239 17.01 13.80 9.76
N LEU A 240 17.34 14.15 8.53
CA LEU A 240 18.22 13.36 7.67
C LEU A 240 19.67 13.35 8.20
N CYS A 241 20.19 14.50 8.62
CA CYS A 241 21.53 14.56 9.22
C CYS A 241 21.63 13.65 10.45
N TRP A 242 20.67 13.77 11.35
CA TRP A 242 20.66 12.93 12.56
C TRP A 242 20.53 11.45 12.22
N ALA A 243 19.70 11.08 11.25
CA ALA A 243 19.54 9.69 10.84
C ALA A 243 20.88 9.11 10.33
N MET A 244 21.64 9.87 9.54
CA MET A 244 22.96 9.46 9.04
C MET A 244 24.01 9.36 10.15
N GLU A 245 24.02 10.31 11.08
CA GLU A 245 24.89 10.28 12.26
C GLU A 245 24.58 9.06 13.14
N GLU A 246 23.29 8.76 13.33
CA GLU A 246 22.85 7.60 14.11
C GLU A 246 23.21 6.27 13.41
N ILE A 247 23.07 6.17 12.09
CA ILE A 247 23.55 5.02 11.30
C ILE A 247 25.05 4.83 11.50
N THR A 248 25.82 5.92 11.44
CA THR A 248 27.27 5.88 11.66
C THR A 248 27.60 5.40 13.08
N ARG A 249 26.87 5.86 14.09
CA ARG A 249 27.01 5.41 15.49
C ARG A 249 26.68 3.92 15.63
N LEU A 250 25.58 3.46 15.05
CA LEU A 250 25.13 2.07 15.10
C LEU A 250 26.12 1.14 14.40
N ARG A 251 26.71 1.58 13.29
CA ARG A 251 27.76 0.85 12.59
C ARG A 251 29.00 0.66 13.47
N ALA A 252 29.41 1.71 14.18
CA ALA A 252 30.59 1.67 15.03
C ALA A 252 30.39 0.87 16.34
N SER A 253 29.22 0.97 16.98
CA SER A 253 28.98 0.41 18.31
C SER A 253 28.29 -0.95 18.32
N ASN A 254 27.44 -1.25 17.31
CA ASN A 254 26.57 -2.42 17.33
C ASN A 254 26.77 -3.36 16.12
N GLY A 255 27.71 -3.05 15.22
CA GLY A 255 28.05 -3.89 14.06
C GLY A 255 26.96 -3.94 12.97
N TYR A 256 26.01 -2.98 12.97
CA TYR A 256 25.08 -2.83 11.85
C TYR A 256 25.81 -2.38 10.60
N GLN A 257 25.29 -2.76 9.44
CA GLN A 257 25.79 -2.34 8.15
C GLN A 257 24.84 -1.33 7.52
N ASP A 258 25.33 -0.49 6.61
CA ASP A 258 24.49 0.50 5.91
C ASP A 258 23.30 -0.16 5.23
N ARG A 259 23.46 -1.36 4.66
CA ARG A 259 22.38 -2.14 4.04
C ARG A 259 21.30 -2.63 5.01
N ASP A 260 21.59 -2.66 6.31
CA ASP A 260 20.62 -3.02 7.36
C ASP A 260 19.65 -1.88 7.68
N CYS A 261 19.91 -0.67 7.16
CA CYS A 261 19.22 0.57 7.48
C CYS A 261 18.35 1.06 6.31
N VAL A 262 17.17 1.57 6.63
CA VAL A 262 16.27 2.18 5.64
C VAL A 262 15.67 3.48 6.15
N LEU A 263 15.56 4.46 5.24
CA LEU A 263 14.84 5.71 5.43
C LEU A 263 13.49 5.60 4.74
N LEU A 264 12.39 5.60 5.50
CA LEU A 264 11.03 5.47 4.97
C LEU A 264 10.27 6.78 5.11
N TYR A 265 9.57 7.19 4.06
CA TYR A 265 8.73 8.39 4.04
C TYR A 265 7.39 8.11 3.37
N ARG A 266 6.37 8.89 3.76
CA ARG A 266 5.02 8.73 3.20
C ARG A 266 4.90 9.31 1.80
N TRP A 267 5.42 10.52 1.59
CA TRP A 267 5.35 11.27 0.35
C TRP A 267 6.75 11.52 -0.20
N ARG A 268 6.91 11.38 -1.53
CA ARG A 268 8.21 11.61 -2.18
C ARG A 268 8.79 12.99 -1.83
N LYS A 269 7.98 14.04 -1.90
CA LYS A 269 8.41 15.39 -1.53
C LYS A 269 8.08 15.70 -0.07
N PRO A 270 9.00 16.33 0.67
CA PRO A 270 10.32 16.80 0.25
C PRO A 270 11.44 15.75 0.38
N TYR A 271 11.20 14.60 1.00
CA TYR A 271 12.25 13.69 1.46
C TYR A 271 13.07 13.09 0.32
N GLN A 272 12.44 12.65 -0.76
CA GLN A 272 13.19 12.09 -1.89
C GLN A 272 14.16 13.11 -2.47
N ASP A 273 13.71 14.34 -2.74
CA ASP A 273 14.55 15.41 -3.28
C ASP A 273 15.73 15.73 -2.34
N LEU A 274 15.49 15.73 -1.02
CA LEU A 274 16.54 15.95 -0.01
C LEU A 274 17.52 14.77 0.09
N ILE A 275 17.03 13.56 0.02
CA ILE A 275 17.89 12.35 0.06
C ILE A 275 18.78 12.31 -1.17
N GLU A 276 18.26 12.61 -2.36
CA GLU A 276 19.00 12.55 -3.62
C GLU A 276 19.97 13.72 -3.83
N SER A 277 19.67 14.90 -3.31
CA SER A 277 20.47 16.11 -3.53
C SER A 277 21.30 16.55 -2.33
N PHE A 278 20.71 16.56 -1.13
CA PHE A 278 21.35 17.10 0.07
C PHE A 278 22.25 16.06 0.76
N LEU A 279 21.78 14.81 0.95
CA LEU A 279 22.60 13.82 1.66
C LEU A 279 23.93 13.50 0.99
N PRO A 280 24.04 13.29 -0.35
CA PRO A 280 25.32 13.03 -0.98
C PRO A 280 26.34 14.18 -0.83
N SER A 281 25.86 15.43 -0.75
CA SER A 281 26.75 16.57 -0.51
C SER A 281 27.26 16.65 0.92
N ARG A 282 26.48 16.14 1.89
CA ARG A 282 26.78 16.23 3.32
C ARG A 282 27.52 14.97 3.84
N PHE A 283 27.22 13.81 3.26
CA PHE A 283 27.76 12.49 3.65
C PHE A 283 28.26 11.74 2.40
N PRO A 284 29.30 12.26 1.72
CA PRO A 284 29.78 11.70 0.44
C PRO A 284 30.34 10.27 0.58
N GLU A 285 30.71 9.87 1.80
CA GLU A 285 31.25 8.53 2.10
C GLU A 285 30.16 7.46 2.24
N VAL A 286 28.89 7.86 2.35
CA VAL A 286 27.78 6.91 2.54
C VAL A 286 27.07 6.68 1.22
N GLN A 287 27.06 5.44 0.78
CA GLN A 287 26.26 5.04 -0.37
C GLN A 287 24.78 5.02 0.01
N ILE A 288 23.94 5.70 -0.77
CA ILE A 288 22.49 5.78 -0.58
C ILE A 288 21.83 5.23 -1.84
N MET A 289 20.80 4.37 -1.68
CA MET A 289 20.18 3.64 -2.78
C MET A 289 18.67 3.67 -2.68
N GLU A 290 17.98 4.11 -3.74
CA GLU A 290 16.53 3.96 -3.83
C GLU A 290 16.17 2.48 -3.90
N LEU A 291 15.27 2.07 -3.01
CA LEU A 291 14.75 0.72 -2.97
C LEU A 291 13.77 0.52 -4.13
N GLN A 292 14.16 -0.31 -5.08
CA GLN A 292 13.28 -0.77 -6.15
C GLN A 292 12.74 -2.16 -5.79
N ARG A 293 11.72 -2.63 -6.51
CA ARG A 293 11.12 -3.95 -6.28
C ARG A 293 11.94 -5.06 -6.93
N ASP A 294 13.25 -5.09 -6.63
CA ASP A 294 14.17 -6.11 -7.14
C ASP A 294 15.17 -6.54 -6.06
N ALA A 295 15.67 -7.75 -6.19
CA ALA A 295 16.63 -8.32 -5.26
C ALA A 295 17.96 -7.55 -5.23
N ALA A 296 18.39 -6.98 -6.33
CA ALA A 296 19.68 -6.29 -6.43
C ALA A 296 19.72 -5.03 -5.56
N THR A 297 18.65 -4.22 -5.57
CA THR A 297 18.56 -3.04 -4.71
C THR A 297 18.33 -3.40 -3.24
N TYR A 298 17.57 -4.46 -2.96
CA TYR A 298 17.30 -4.89 -1.58
C TYR A 298 18.55 -5.44 -0.90
N PHE A 299 19.28 -6.37 -1.54
CA PHE A 299 20.50 -6.97 -0.98
C PHE A 299 21.77 -6.16 -1.25
N GLY A 300 21.71 -5.16 -2.11
CA GLY A 300 22.84 -4.31 -2.48
C GLY A 300 23.38 -3.52 -1.30
N PRO A 301 24.60 -2.93 -1.44
CA PRO A 301 25.22 -2.12 -0.40
C PRO A 301 24.49 -0.78 -0.19
N GLY A 302 24.84 -0.08 0.90
CA GLY A 302 24.38 1.28 1.20
C GLY A 302 23.05 1.35 1.93
N VAL A 303 22.76 2.55 2.46
CA VAL A 303 21.50 2.88 3.15
C VAL A 303 20.37 2.95 2.13
N LYS A 304 19.27 2.27 2.44
CA LYS A 304 18.11 2.27 1.56
C LYS A 304 17.17 3.44 1.85
N TYR A 305 16.43 3.90 0.84
CA TYR A 305 15.32 4.81 1.04
C TYR A 305 14.13 4.45 0.14
N SER A 306 12.92 4.68 0.62
CA SER A 306 11.70 4.34 -0.11
C SER A 306 10.47 4.97 0.51
N THR A 307 9.35 4.90 -0.22
CA THR A 307 8.03 5.17 0.36
C THR A 307 7.55 4.00 1.23
N PHE A 308 6.61 4.26 2.15
CA PHE A 308 5.98 3.20 2.96
C PHE A 308 5.40 2.07 2.09
N ASP A 309 4.73 2.44 1.00
CA ASP A 309 4.06 1.50 0.11
C ASP A 309 5.06 0.61 -0.67
N SER A 310 6.23 1.16 -1.05
CA SER A 310 7.26 0.40 -1.77
C SER A 310 8.06 -0.53 -0.85
N ALA A 311 8.15 -0.21 0.45
CA ALA A 311 8.83 -1.06 1.43
C ALA A 311 7.95 -2.22 1.95
N LYS A 312 6.67 -2.30 1.53
CA LYS A 312 5.79 -3.40 1.92
C LYS A 312 6.38 -4.75 1.48
N GLY A 313 6.26 -5.76 2.32
CA GLY A 313 6.84 -7.10 2.10
C GLY A 313 8.33 -7.23 2.46
N LEU A 314 9.06 -6.12 2.64
CA LEU A 314 10.47 -6.12 3.00
C LEU A 314 10.68 -5.93 4.51
N GLU A 315 11.91 -6.19 4.98
CA GLU A 315 12.28 -6.00 6.39
C GLU A 315 13.72 -5.50 6.52
N PHE A 316 13.97 -4.67 7.53
CA PHE A 316 15.27 -4.08 7.79
C PHE A 316 15.57 -4.14 9.28
N LYS A 317 16.85 -4.23 9.65
CA LYS A 317 17.21 -4.24 11.08
C LYS A 317 16.91 -2.89 11.73
N VAL A 318 17.22 -1.79 11.04
CA VAL A 318 17.03 -0.43 11.53
C VAL A 318 16.16 0.36 10.55
N VAL A 319 15.06 0.92 11.05
CA VAL A 319 14.13 1.72 10.25
C VAL A 319 14.01 3.12 10.83
N PHE A 320 14.17 4.11 9.96
CA PHE A 320 13.89 5.51 10.22
C PHE A 320 12.62 5.90 9.45
N VAL A 321 11.54 6.19 10.16
CA VAL A 321 10.30 6.71 9.56
C VAL A 321 10.32 8.21 9.65
N LEU A 322 10.49 8.88 8.51
CA LEU A 322 10.69 10.32 8.39
C LEU A 322 9.37 11.07 8.25
N GLY A 323 9.32 12.27 8.79
CA GLY A 323 8.21 13.19 8.62
C GLY A 323 6.90 12.71 9.22
N VAL A 324 6.95 12.05 10.37
CA VAL A 324 5.76 11.51 11.04
C VAL A 324 4.98 12.63 11.71
N THR A 325 4.43 13.54 10.90
CA THR A 325 3.58 14.65 11.34
C THR A 325 2.13 14.44 10.92
N ASP A 326 1.22 15.12 11.58
CA ASP A 326 -0.20 15.13 11.18
C ASP A 326 -0.39 15.63 9.75
N GLY A 327 0.35 16.68 9.36
CA GLY A 327 0.24 17.27 8.01
C GLY A 327 0.71 16.37 6.87
N LEU A 328 1.50 15.32 7.14
CA LEU A 328 1.93 14.34 6.14
C LEU A 328 1.08 13.06 6.13
N CYS A 329 0.46 12.74 7.26
CA CYS A 329 -0.37 11.53 7.41
C CYS A 329 -1.87 11.80 7.27
N VAL A 330 -2.30 13.06 7.28
CA VAL A 330 -3.71 13.50 7.18
C VAL A 330 -3.94 14.17 5.83
N PRO A 331 -5.15 14.07 5.26
CA PRO A 331 -5.48 14.74 4.00
C PRO A 331 -5.20 16.23 4.09
N LYS A 332 -4.77 16.81 2.98
CA LYS A 332 -4.72 18.25 2.85
C LYS A 332 -6.14 18.81 2.83
N ASP A 333 -6.32 20.02 3.35
CA ASP A 333 -7.63 20.67 3.42
C ASP A 333 -8.33 20.79 2.05
N ASP A 334 -7.56 20.88 0.96
CA ASP A 334 -8.06 20.93 -0.42
C ASP A 334 -8.67 19.62 -0.93
N TRP A 335 -8.47 18.49 -0.23
CA TRP A 335 -9.08 17.21 -0.61
C TRP A 335 -10.55 17.08 -0.19
N ASN A 336 -11.00 17.94 0.71
CA ASN A 336 -12.40 18.05 1.15
C ASN A 336 -13.07 16.70 1.50
N LEU A 337 -12.32 15.79 2.13
CA LEU A 337 -12.81 14.50 2.61
C LEU A 337 -13.63 14.71 3.88
N GLN A 338 -14.82 14.11 3.96
CA GLN A 338 -15.73 14.22 5.11
C GLN A 338 -16.39 12.87 5.43
N GLY A 339 -16.88 12.73 6.66
CA GLY A 339 -17.60 11.54 7.09
C GLY A 339 -16.81 10.25 6.87
N GLU A 340 -17.44 9.23 6.33
CA GLU A 340 -16.84 7.92 6.08
C GLU A 340 -15.63 7.95 5.16
N GLU A 341 -15.58 8.88 4.18
CA GLU A 341 -14.38 9.04 3.31
C GLU A 341 -13.13 9.40 4.11
N LEU A 342 -13.29 10.35 5.02
CA LEU A 342 -12.20 10.76 5.90
C LEU A 342 -11.79 9.64 6.83
N GLU A 343 -12.75 8.92 7.41
CA GLU A 343 -12.48 7.78 8.28
C GLU A 343 -11.73 6.67 7.56
N ASP A 344 -12.17 6.30 6.36
CA ASP A 344 -11.50 5.31 5.52
C ASP A 344 -10.08 5.75 5.12
N TYR A 345 -9.94 7.03 4.76
CA TYR A 345 -8.62 7.57 4.45
C TYR A 345 -7.70 7.48 5.67
N LEU A 346 -8.16 7.93 6.83
CA LEU A 346 -7.40 7.87 8.08
C LEU A 346 -7.06 6.43 8.48
N ALA A 347 -7.98 5.50 8.31
CA ALA A 347 -7.75 4.08 8.57
C ALA A 347 -6.64 3.52 7.67
N ARG A 348 -6.64 3.87 6.38
CA ARG A 348 -5.56 3.47 5.46
C ARG A 348 -4.22 4.09 5.82
N GLU A 349 -4.19 5.37 6.19
CA GLU A 349 -2.94 6.03 6.61
C GLU A 349 -2.40 5.44 7.93
N ARG A 350 -3.28 5.06 8.86
CA ARG A 350 -2.88 4.33 10.08
C ARG A 350 -2.26 2.98 9.74
N ARG A 351 -2.87 2.21 8.81
CA ARG A 351 -2.29 0.95 8.34
C ARG A 351 -0.96 1.14 7.62
N ARG A 352 -0.80 2.21 6.83
CA ARG A 352 0.49 2.54 6.19
C ARG A 352 1.58 2.83 7.22
N LEU A 353 1.26 3.60 8.26
CA LEU A 353 2.21 3.84 9.35
C LEU A 353 2.55 2.55 10.09
N TYR A 354 1.55 1.70 10.38
CA TYR A 354 1.76 0.37 10.94
C TYR A 354 2.68 -0.49 10.07
N VAL A 355 2.44 -0.52 8.76
CA VAL A 355 3.30 -1.24 7.81
C VAL A 355 4.73 -0.70 7.86
N ALA A 356 4.93 0.62 7.82
CA ALA A 356 6.26 1.22 7.91
C ALA A 356 6.98 0.87 9.23
N MET A 357 6.28 0.94 10.36
CA MET A 357 6.83 0.59 11.67
C MET A 357 7.23 -0.89 11.76
N THR A 358 6.40 -1.78 11.23
CA THR A 358 6.64 -3.24 11.25
C THR A 358 7.70 -3.72 10.25
N ARG A 359 8.25 -2.82 9.43
CA ARG A 359 9.47 -3.15 8.63
C ARG A 359 10.72 -3.23 9.50
N ALA A 360 10.70 -2.66 10.71
CA ALA A 360 11.82 -2.69 11.65
C ALA A 360 11.89 -4.03 12.39
N ARG A 361 13.05 -4.68 12.31
CA ARG A 361 13.32 -5.92 13.05
C ARG A 361 13.83 -5.63 14.45
N ASP A 362 14.81 -4.72 14.57
CA ASP A 362 15.62 -4.52 15.79
C ASP A 362 15.43 -3.11 16.37
N ILE A 363 15.47 -2.06 15.54
CA ILE A 363 15.42 -0.67 15.99
C ILE A 363 14.45 0.13 15.11
N LEU A 364 13.60 0.92 15.76
CA LEU A 364 12.66 1.83 15.09
C LEU A 364 12.82 3.25 15.60
N TYR A 365 13.07 4.16 14.69
CA TYR A 365 13.05 5.60 14.91
C TYR A 365 11.88 6.23 14.15
N LEU A 366 11.04 6.96 14.85
CA LEU A 366 9.98 7.81 14.31
C LEU A 366 10.46 9.26 14.42
N ILE A 367 10.55 9.96 13.30
CA ILE A 367 11.18 11.28 13.27
C ILE A 367 10.23 12.28 12.63
N TYR A 368 10.19 13.48 13.20
CA TYR A 368 9.36 14.54 12.64
C TYR A 368 9.99 15.91 12.82
N SER A 369 9.66 16.81 11.92
CA SER A 369 9.99 18.23 12.01
C SER A 369 8.76 19.05 11.63
N ARG A 370 8.72 20.32 12.02
CA ARG A 370 7.64 21.25 11.70
C ARG A 370 6.25 20.75 12.13
N GLY A 371 5.69 21.31 13.16
CA GLY A 371 4.34 21.00 13.64
C GLY A 371 4.30 19.97 14.76
N GLN A 372 3.18 19.27 14.86
CA GLN A 372 2.93 18.24 15.85
C GLN A 372 3.19 16.83 15.27
N PRO A 373 3.61 15.90 16.10
CA PRO A 373 3.71 14.50 15.66
C PRO A 373 2.32 13.99 15.23
N SER A 374 2.32 12.98 14.39
CA SER A 374 1.08 12.37 13.93
C SER A 374 0.18 11.96 15.08
N ARG A 375 -1.10 12.36 15.02
CA ARG A 375 -2.14 11.98 15.99
C ARG A 375 -2.29 10.48 16.16
N PHE A 376 -1.87 9.70 15.18
CA PHE A 376 -1.89 8.22 15.24
C PHE A 376 -0.97 7.67 16.34
N LEU A 377 0.04 8.45 16.76
CA LEU A 377 0.95 8.08 17.85
C LEU A 377 0.40 8.43 19.24
N ASN A 378 -0.73 9.14 19.33
CA ASN A 378 -1.31 9.51 20.64
C ASN A 378 -1.86 8.28 21.39
N SER A 379 -2.24 7.24 20.67
CA SER A 379 -2.70 5.97 21.27
C SER A 379 -1.58 5.08 21.81
N VAL A 380 -0.31 5.40 21.50
CA VAL A 380 0.84 4.59 21.93
C VAL A 380 1.25 4.98 23.36
N PRO A 381 1.17 4.04 24.32
CA PRO A 381 1.57 4.30 25.70
C PRO A 381 3.05 4.65 25.83
N PRO A 382 3.44 5.46 26.85
CA PRO A 382 4.84 5.89 27.05
C PRO A 382 5.84 4.75 27.22
N GLN A 383 5.42 3.60 27.73
CA GLN A 383 6.27 2.42 27.86
C GLN A 383 6.67 1.78 26.50
N TYR A 384 5.95 2.08 25.43
CA TYR A 384 6.22 1.57 24.10
C TYR A 384 6.67 2.64 23.11
N LEU A 385 6.81 3.89 23.54
CA LEU A 385 7.29 4.99 22.70
C LEU A 385 7.99 6.06 23.54
N GLN A 386 9.31 6.06 23.46
CA GLN A 386 10.13 7.09 24.10
C GLN A 386 10.06 8.38 23.29
N ARG A 387 9.65 9.49 23.90
CA ARG A 387 9.57 10.82 23.27
C ARG A 387 10.76 11.68 23.70
N VAL A 388 11.56 12.15 22.71
CA VAL A 388 12.82 12.90 22.90
C VAL A 388 12.81 14.20 22.13
#